data_cc7025452e4c7d7e00db008ab399e398
#
_entry.id   cc7025452e4c7d7e00db008ab399e398
#
_cell.length_a   1.000
_cell.length_b   1.000
_cell.length_c   1.000
_cell.angle_alpha   90.00
_cell.angle_beta   90.00
_cell.angle_gamma   90.00
#
_symmetry.space_group_name_H-M   'P 1'
#
loop_
_entity.id
_entity.type
_entity.pdbx_description
1 polymer ?
#
loop_
_entity_poly.entity_id
_entity_poly.type
_entity_poly.pdbx_seq_one_letter_code
_entity_poly.pdbx_strand_id
1 'polypeptide(L)'
;FTPVSTSSIVRNIRTPADSPLRVDFGGGWLDVPRHARKGGFIVNCAISPMVSLTNWCYEKKSGLGGSGAWALLNGHDGVESELNLGVGWQDPAVIRETGLCVWRSGEKPVLHFKRNGDFLHGHMALHYTDIPHDTPGNADNDRDYDMIEAAGRLAKDAVLDASISKLGKAVSLTYKMQLKEGMRSLPEADG
;
A
#
# COMPACT_ATOMS: atom_id res chain seq x y z
N PHE A 1 -0.29 15.31 3.45
CA PHE A 1 0.46 14.44 2.53
C PHE A 1 -0.14 14.52 1.13
N THR A 2 0.66 14.22 0.12
CA THR A 2 0.25 14.27 -1.29
C THR A 2 0.74 13.03 -2.05
N PRO A 3 0.04 12.63 -3.13
CA PRO A 3 0.55 11.62 -4.04
C PRO A 3 1.91 12.02 -4.62
N VAL A 4 2.81 11.05 -4.74
CA VAL A 4 4.15 11.21 -5.32
C VAL A 4 4.23 10.41 -6.61
N SER A 5 4.55 11.06 -7.72
CA SER A 5 4.81 10.42 -9.00
C SER A 5 6.13 10.94 -9.57
N THR A 6 7.02 10.01 -9.92
CA THR A 6 8.34 10.34 -10.47
C THR A 6 8.47 9.86 -11.91
N SER A 7 9.43 10.45 -12.64
CA SER A 7 9.75 9.99 -14.00
C SER A 7 10.35 8.57 -13.98
N SER A 8 10.28 7.88 -15.11
CA SER A 8 10.88 6.56 -15.31
C SER A 8 12.40 6.53 -15.06
N ILE A 9 13.08 7.66 -15.27
CA ILE A 9 14.52 7.77 -15.00
C ILE A 9 14.81 7.62 -13.52
N VAL A 10 14.03 8.27 -12.65
CA VAL A 10 14.20 8.20 -11.18
C VAL A 10 13.95 6.79 -10.67
N ARG A 11 13.01 6.06 -11.27
CA ARG A 11 12.69 4.67 -10.89
C ARG A 11 13.86 3.69 -11.09
N ASN A 12 14.77 3.99 -11.99
CA ASN A 12 15.94 3.16 -12.28
C ASN A 12 17.14 3.44 -11.38
N ILE A 13 17.06 4.43 -10.49
CA ILE A 13 18.12 4.71 -9.52
C ILE A 13 18.12 3.58 -8.47
N ARG A 14 19.24 2.88 -8.36
CA ARG A 14 19.36 1.71 -7.48
C ARG A 14 19.28 2.09 -6.00
N THR A 15 19.90 3.20 -5.60
CA THR A 15 19.95 3.69 -4.24
C THR A 15 19.66 5.20 -4.23
N PRO A 16 18.39 5.62 -4.20
CA PRO A 16 18.04 7.02 -4.16
C PRO A 16 18.37 7.64 -2.81
N ALA A 17 18.51 8.97 -2.75
CA ALA A 17 18.69 9.72 -1.51
C ALA A 17 17.41 9.77 -0.69
N ASP A 18 16.25 9.77 -1.35
CA ASP A 18 14.93 9.87 -0.74
C ASP A 18 14.03 8.75 -1.22
N SER A 19 13.05 8.39 -0.40
CA SER A 19 11.99 7.44 -0.73
C SER A 19 10.63 8.01 -0.31
N PRO A 20 9.57 7.82 -1.10
CA PRO A 20 8.22 8.04 -0.62
C PRO A 20 7.82 6.96 0.38
N LEU A 21 6.74 7.20 1.10
CA LEU A 21 5.95 6.20 1.80
C LEU A 21 4.77 5.78 0.93
N ARG A 22 3.86 4.96 1.45
CA ARG A 22 2.68 4.51 0.68
C ARG A 22 1.42 4.39 1.53
N VAL A 23 0.28 4.50 0.87
CA VAL A 23 -1.03 4.11 1.41
C VAL A 23 -1.64 3.02 0.53
N ASP A 24 -2.38 2.10 1.16
CA ASP A 24 -3.15 1.04 0.52
C ASP A 24 -4.64 1.42 0.52
N PHE A 25 -5.29 1.34 -0.64
CA PHE A 25 -6.71 1.65 -0.79
C PHE A 25 -7.60 0.41 -0.86
N GLY A 26 -7.06 -0.73 -1.24
CA GLY A 26 -7.81 -1.97 -1.32
C GLY A 26 -7.05 -3.10 -1.99
N GLY A 27 -7.43 -4.33 -1.66
CA GLY A 27 -6.83 -5.54 -2.21
C GLY A 27 -5.56 -6.01 -1.50
N GLY A 28 -5.08 -5.31 -0.48
CA GLY A 28 -3.95 -5.73 0.33
C GLY A 28 -4.14 -7.13 0.90
N TRP A 29 -3.09 -7.92 0.97
CA TRP A 29 -2.96 -9.36 1.19
C TRP A 29 -3.09 -10.22 -0.08
N LEU A 30 -3.73 -9.77 -1.16
CA LEU A 30 -3.73 -10.49 -2.44
C LEU A 30 -2.39 -10.39 -3.20
N ASP A 31 -1.44 -9.65 -2.68
CA ASP A 31 -0.04 -9.56 -3.08
C ASP A 31 0.86 -10.57 -2.35
N VAL A 32 0.34 -11.28 -1.37
CA VAL A 32 1.01 -12.43 -0.76
C VAL A 32 0.81 -13.64 -1.67
N PRO A 33 1.87 -14.31 -2.18
CA PRO A 33 1.74 -15.35 -3.20
C PRO A 33 0.73 -16.45 -2.89
N ARG A 34 0.72 -16.94 -1.63
CA ARG A 34 -0.22 -18.00 -1.19
C ARG A 34 -1.67 -17.54 -1.09
N HIS A 35 -1.94 -16.23 -1.12
CA HIS A 35 -3.27 -15.64 -1.09
C HIS A 35 -3.66 -15.01 -2.42
N ALA A 36 -2.81 -15.13 -3.44
CA ALA A 36 -3.06 -14.54 -4.75
C ALA A 36 -4.33 -15.12 -5.40
N ARG A 37 -5.12 -14.24 -6.04
CA ARG A 37 -6.35 -14.61 -6.73
C ARG A 37 -6.37 -14.09 -8.16
N LYS A 38 -6.59 -14.98 -9.12
CA LYS A 38 -6.74 -14.59 -10.52
C LYS A 38 -7.91 -13.59 -10.66
N GLY A 39 -7.63 -12.44 -11.27
CA GLY A 39 -8.61 -11.37 -11.43
C GLY A 39 -8.80 -10.48 -10.19
N GLY A 40 -7.98 -10.66 -9.15
CA GLY A 40 -7.85 -9.73 -8.03
C GLY A 40 -6.91 -8.57 -8.36
N PHE A 41 -7.10 -7.45 -7.65
CA PHE A 41 -6.29 -6.25 -7.81
C PHE A 41 -5.87 -5.68 -6.47
N ILE A 42 -4.69 -5.05 -6.45
CA ILE A 42 -4.17 -4.27 -5.35
C ILE A 42 -4.05 -2.82 -5.82
N VAL A 43 -4.58 -1.88 -5.04
CA VAL A 43 -4.55 -0.45 -5.37
C VAL A 43 -3.87 0.31 -4.25
N ASN A 44 -2.79 0.97 -4.57
CA ASN A 44 -1.97 1.72 -3.63
C ASN A 44 -1.38 2.98 -4.27
N CYS A 45 -0.85 3.86 -3.44
CA CYS A 45 -0.26 5.11 -3.90
C CYS A 45 0.98 5.46 -3.10
N ALA A 46 2.05 5.84 -3.79
CA ALA A 46 3.18 6.47 -3.15
C ALA A 46 2.80 7.88 -2.68
N ILE A 47 3.19 8.24 -1.49
CA ILE A 47 2.83 9.51 -0.85
C ILE A 47 4.03 10.21 -0.21
N SER A 48 3.92 11.54 -0.10
CA SER A 48 4.77 12.33 0.80
C SER A 48 4.41 12.07 2.29
N PRO A 49 5.27 12.40 3.27
CA PRO A 49 6.57 13.02 3.08
C PRO A 49 7.62 12.08 2.50
N MET A 50 8.60 12.64 1.79
CA MET A 50 9.78 11.88 1.39
C MET A 50 10.66 11.65 2.61
N VAL A 51 11.18 10.44 2.74
CA VAL A 51 12.05 10.04 3.86
C VAL A 51 13.45 9.70 3.34
N SER A 52 14.45 9.90 4.19
CA SER A 52 15.84 9.56 3.91
C SER A 52 16.48 8.91 5.14
N LEU A 53 17.62 8.25 4.98
CA LEU A 53 18.35 7.64 6.10
C LEU A 53 18.82 8.65 7.14
N THR A 54 18.84 9.94 6.80
CA THR A 54 19.32 11.01 7.68
C THR A 54 18.20 11.76 8.41
N ASN A 55 16.98 11.76 7.89
CA ASN A 55 15.85 12.52 8.44
C ASN A 55 14.68 11.66 8.91
N TRP A 56 14.84 10.35 8.93
CA TRP A 56 13.81 9.40 9.33
C TRP A 56 14.42 8.24 10.11
N CYS A 57 14.03 8.13 11.36
CA CYS A 57 14.34 6.95 12.15
C CYS A 57 13.40 5.82 11.75
N TYR A 58 13.92 4.87 10.98
CA TYR A 58 13.18 3.67 10.65
C TYR A 58 12.95 2.84 11.91
N GLU A 59 11.69 2.64 12.21
CA GLU A 59 11.27 1.63 13.18
C GLU A 59 10.58 0.49 12.45
N LYS A 60 11.03 -0.72 12.69
CA LYS A 60 10.34 -1.90 12.25
C LYS A 60 8.93 -1.86 12.83
N LYS A 61 7.90 -1.99 12.02
CA LYS A 61 6.48 -1.84 12.38
C LYS A 61 5.94 -0.40 12.37
N SER A 62 6.62 0.51 11.68
CA SER A 62 6.16 1.91 11.57
C SER A 62 4.92 2.09 10.68
N GLY A 63 4.54 1.07 9.89
CA GLY A 63 3.48 1.20 8.89
C GLY A 63 3.88 2.00 7.65
N LEU A 64 2.91 2.40 6.82
CA LEU A 64 3.07 3.22 5.62
C LEU A 64 4.13 2.71 4.62
N GLY A 65 4.38 1.39 4.60
CA GLY A 65 5.39 0.79 3.74
C GLY A 65 6.84 1.09 4.16
N GLY A 66 7.08 1.37 5.44
CA GLY A 66 8.37 1.74 5.97
C GLY A 66 9.49 0.74 5.69
N SER A 67 9.22 -0.56 5.76
CA SER A 67 10.19 -1.60 5.41
C SER A 67 10.62 -1.54 3.93
N GLY A 68 9.68 -1.29 3.03
CA GLY A 68 9.97 -1.10 1.60
C GLY A 68 10.80 0.15 1.32
N ALA A 69 10.50 1.27 2.00
CA ALA A 69 11.27 2.50 1.90
C ALA A 69 12.71 2.30 2.43
N TRP A 70 12.86 1.64 3.56
CA TRP A 70 14.17 1.31 4.11
C TRP A 70 15.01 0.43 3.17
N ALA A 71 14.40 -0.60 2.60
CA ALA A 71 15.06 -1.46 1.63
C ALA A 71 15.55 -0.67 0.41
N LEU A 72 14.70 0.19 -0.17
CA LEU A 72 15.06 1.04 -1.29
C LEU A 72 16.23 1.97 -0.97
N LEU A 73 16.19 2.66 0.17
CA LEU A 73 17.23 3.59 0.60
C LEU A 73 18.58 2.91 0.86
N ASN A 74 18.58 1.62 1.21
CA ASN A 74 19.78 0.83 1.41
C ASN A 74 20.21 0.02 0.17
N GLY A 75 19.54 0.19 -0.97
CA GLY A 75 19.87 -0.51 -2.20
C GLY A 75 19.54 -2.01 -2.21
N HIS A 76 18.66 -2.45 -1.31
CA HIS A 76 18.18 -3.83 -1.28
C HIS A 76 17.03 -4.06 -2.28
N ASP A 77 16.84 -5.30 -2.69
CA ASP A 77 15.61 -5.71 -3.39
C ASP A 77 14.49 -5.87 -2.35
N GLY A 78 13.64 -4.85 -2.24
CA GLY A 78 12.56 -4.83 -1.27
C GLY A 78 11.49 -5.89 -1.54
N VAL A 79 11.22 -6.21 -2.81
CA VAL A 79 10.26 -7.26 -3.18
C VAL A 79 10.77 -8.62 -2.71
N GLU A 80 12.02 -8.95 -3.01
CA GLU A 80 12.63 -10.20 -2.55
C GLU A 80 12.65 -10.28 -1.02
N SER A 81 13.02 -9.19 -0.35
CA SER A 81 13.06 -9.13 1.11
C SER A 81 11.70 -9.39 1.75
N GLU A 82 10.62 -8.79 1.25
CA GLU A 82 9.27 -8.99 1.77
C GLU A 82 8.78 -10.42 1.49
N LEU A 83 9.00 -10.95 0.29
CA LEU A 83 8.62 -12.32 -0.06
C LEU A 83 9.34 -13.36 0.81
N ASN A 84 10.60 -13.13 1.15
CA ASN A 84 11.36 -14.01 2.06
C ASN A 84 10.82 -13.97 3.51
N LEU A 85 10.16 -12.89 3.91
CA LEU A 85 9.45 -12.80 5.20
C LEU A 85 8.04 -13.43 5.16
N GLY A 86 7.61 -13.94 4.00
CA GLY A 86 6.28 -14.51 3.83
C GLY A 86 5.15 -13.49 3.76
N VAL A 87 5.46 -12.23 3.49
CA VAL A 87 4.51 -11.13 3.31
C VAL A 87 4.41 -10.69 1.86
N GLY A 88 3.58 -9.69 1.57
CA GLY A 88 3.33 -9.25 0.21
C GLY A 88 4.40 -8.32 -0.37
N TRP A 89 4.36 -8.18 -1.68
CA TRP A 89 5.31 -7.39 -2.46
C TRP A 89 4.86 -5.94 -2.74
N GLN A 90 3.64 -5.55 -2.35
CA GLN A 90 3.03 -4.29 -2.80
C GLN A 90 3.80 -3.05 -2.33
N ASP A 91 4.30 -3.05 -1.09
CA ASP A 91 4.93 -1.87 -0.49
C ASP A 91 6.21 -1.45 -1.25
N PRO A 92 7.21 -2.32 -1.40
CA PRO A 92 8.40 -1.97 -2.18
C PRO A 92 8.08 -1.74 -3.66
N ALA A 93 7.07 -2.40 -4.22
CA ALA A 93 6.69 -2.23 -5.60
C ALA A 93 6.18 -0.81 -5.88
N VAL A 94 5.21 -0.30 -5.09
CA VAL A 94 4.65 1.04 -5.30
C VAL A 94 5.62 2.16 -4.91
N ILE A 95 6.43 1.96 -3.89
CA ILE A 95 7.45 2.93 -3.49
C ILE A 95 8.46 3.17 -4.60
N ARG A 96 8.87 2.12 -5.30
CA ARG A 96 9.77 2.21 -6.46
C ARG A 96 9.06 2.71 -7.71
N GLU A 97 7.85 2.24 -8.00
CA GLU A 97 7.08 2.64 -9.18
C GLU A 97 6.60 4.09 -9.07
N THR A 98 6.15 4.51 -7.89
CA THR A 98 5.49 5.78 -7.59
C THR A 98 4.14 5.96 -8.28
N GLY A 99 3.41 7.02 -7.93
CA GLY A 99 2.07 7.28 -8.45
C GLY A 99 0.99 6.46 -7.78
N LEU A 100 -0.21 6.56 -8.32
CA LEU A 100 -1.38 5.77 -7.94
C LEU A 100 -1.45 4.55 -8.83
N CYS A 101 -1.15 3.39 -8.26
CA CYS A 101 -0.93 2.14 -8.98
C CYS A 101 -2.07 1.15 -8.78
N VAL A 102 -2.41 0.45 -9.85
CA VAL A 102 -3.27 -0.72 -9.84
C VAL A 102 -2.45 -1.92 -10.29
N TRP A 103 -2.30 -2.89 -9.40
CA TRP A 103 -1.54 -4.11 -9.61
C TRP A 103 -2.46 -5.30 -9.77
N ARG A 104 -2.05 -6.28 -10.56
CA ARG A 104 -2.71 -7.58 -10.60
C ARG A 104 -2.23 -8.43 -9.44
N SER A 105 -3.17 -9.08 -8.76
CA SER A 105 -2.83 -10.11 -7.78
C SER A 105 -2.05 -11.25 -8.43
N GLY A 106 -0.99 -11.70 -7.78
CA GLY A 106 -0.11 -12.73 -8.28
C GLY A 106 1.14 -12.90 -7.41
N GLU A 107 2.01 -13.80 -7.84
CA GLU A 107 3.26 -14.10 -7.12
C GLU A 107 4.32 -13.00 -7.22
N LYS A 108 4.20 -12.14 -8.22
CA LYS A 108 5.14 -11.06 -8.51
C LYS A 108 4.38 -9.79 -8.87
N PRO A 109 4.99 -8.60 -8.66
CA PRO A 109 4.39 -7.34 -9.07
C PRO A 109 4.14 -7.29 -10.58
N VAL A 110 2.89 -7.14 -10.99
CA VAL A 110 2.49 -6.89 -12.37
C VAL A 110 1.62 -5.64 -12.38
N LEU A 111 2.17 -4.54 -12.84
CA LEU A 111 1.43 -3.29 -12.96
C LEU A 111 0.35 -3.43 -14.03
N HIS A 112 -0.90 -3.20 -13.64
CA HIS A 112 -2.02 -3.20 -14.58
C HIS A 112 -2.14 -1.84 -15.27
N PHE A 113 -2.20 -0.77 -14.48
CA PHE A 113 -2.06 0.62 -14.94
C PHE A 113 -1.76 1.53 -13.76
N LYS A 114 -1.36 2.77 -14.04
CA LYS A 114 -1.18 3.81 -13.02
C LYS A 114 -1.61 5.18 -13.51
N ARG A 115 -1.86 6.06 -12.52
CA ARG A 115 -2.11 7.49 -12.72
C ARG A 115 -1.18 8.29 -11.79
N ASN A 116 -1.08 9.60 -12.02
CA ASN A 116 -0.31 10.51 -11.16
C ASN A 116 -0.94 10.72 -9.76
N GLY A 117 -2.24 10.43 -9.60
CA GLY A 117 -2.97 10.62 -8.34
C GLY A 117 -3.47 12.03 -8.09
N ASP A 118 -3.38 12.94 -9.04
CA ASP A 118 -3.76 14.37 -8.85
C ASP A 118 -5.19 14.53 -8.35
N PHE A 119 -6.13 13.68 -8.78
CA PHE A 119 -7.52 13.75 -8.31
C PHE A 119 -7.70 13.44 -6.82
N LEU A 120 -6.69 12.85 -6.16
CA LEU A 120 -6.69 12.58 -4.72
C LEU A 120 -6.31 13.82 -3.91
N HIS A 121 -5.68 14.82 -4.53
CA HIS A 121 -5.15 15.98 -3.83
C HIS A 121 -6.25 16.73 -3.09
N GLY A 122 -6.05 17.01 -1.81
CA GLY A 122 -7.03 17.67 -0.96
C GLY A 122 -8.20 16.79 -0.47
N HIS A 123 -8.25 15.53 -0.85
CA HIS A 123 -9.32 14.59 -0.49
C HIS A 123 -8.88 13.45 0.44
N MET A 124 -7.62 13.47 0.89
CA MET A 124 -7.07 12.43 1.76
C MET A 124 -6.58 13.00 3.08
N ALA A 125 -6.78 12.25 4.15
CA ALA A 125 -6.20 12.48 5.46
C ALA A 125 -5.62 11.19 6.03
N LEU A 126 -4.48 11.28 6.73
CA LEU A 126 -3.92 10.18 7.49
C LEU A 126 -4.17 10.41 8.97
N HIS A 127 -4.68 9.41 9.64
CA HIS A 127 -4.79 9.38 11.09
C HIS A 127 -3.67 8.51 11.66
N TYR A 128 -2.81 9.11 12.47
CA TYR A 128 -1.74 8.39 13.17
C TYR A 128 -2.31 7.72 14.41
N THR A 129 -2.19 6.40 14.49
CA THR A 129 -2.80 5.61 15.58
C THR A 129 -1.85 5.36 16.75
N ASP A 130 -0.54 5.54 16.55
CA ASP A 130 0.52 5.16 17.51
C ASP A 130 0.49 3.66 17.92
N ILE A 131 -0.09 2.83 17.07
CA ILE A 131 -0.17 1.38 17.28
C ILE A 131 0.84 0.69 16.37
N PRO A 132 1.82 -0.04 16.92
CA PRO A 132 2.77 -0.79 16.12
C PRO A 132 2.07 -1.82 15.23
N HIS A 133 2.53 -1.93 13.98
CA HIS A 133 1.99 -2.88 12.99
C HIS A 133 2.95 -4.07 12.81
N ASP A 134 2.42 -5.29 12.91
CA ASP A 134 3.17 -6.53 12.74
C ASP A 134 2.63 -7.34 11.55
N THR A 135 3.08 -6.99 10.35
CA THR A 135 2.64 -7.65 9.12
C THR A 135 3.00 -9.14 9.08
N PRO A 136 4.25 -9.57 9.40
CA PRO A 136 4.57 -11.00 9.42
C PRO A 136 3.73 -11.80 10.43
N GLY A 137 3.51 -11.27 11.63
CA GLY A 137 2.71 -11.91 12.66
C GLY A 137 1.23 -12.06 12.30
N ASN A 138 0.74 -11.24 11.36
CA ASN A 138 -0.65 -11.26 10.91
C ASN A 138 -0.86 -11.96 9.56
N ALA A 139 0.21 -12.44 8.90
CA ALA A 139 0.14 -12.94 7.54
C ALA A 139 -0.76 -14.18 7.37
N ASP A 140 -0.91 -15.00 8.40
CA ASP A 140 -1.69 -16.24 8.38
C ASP A 140 -3.04 -16.13 9.15
N ASN A 141 -3.44 -14.93 9.54
CA ASN A 141 -4.74 -14.71 10.16
C ASN A 141 -5.88 -15.07 9.20
N ASP A 142 -6.95 -15.62 9.75
CA ASP A 142 -8.17 -15.87 8.99
C ASP A 142 -8.80 -14.55 8.52
N ARG A 143 -9.08 -14.44 7.22
CA ARG A 143 -9.59 -13.22 6.56
C ARG A 143 -10.68 -13.51 5.58
N ASP A 144 -11.54 -12.51 5.40
CA ASP A 144 -12.55 -12.50 4.34
C ASP A 144 -11.91 -12.06 3.00
N TYR A 145 -11.27 -13.02 2.31
CA TYR A 145 -10.60 -12.75 1.03
C TYR A 145 -11.56 -12.34 -0.08
N ASP A 146 -12.84 -12.72 -0.02
CA ASP A 146 -13.85 -12.28 -0.98
C ASP A 146 -14.13 -10.78 -0.82
N MET A 147 -14.18 -10.30 0.43
CA MET A 147 -14.31 -8.87 0.73
C MET A 147 -13.06 -8.08 0.32
N ILE A 148 -11.87 -8.64 0.53
CA ILE A 148 -10.60 -8.02 0.08
C ILE A 148 -10.58 -7.90 -1.44
N GLU A 149 -10.96 -8.94 -2.16
CA GLU A 149 -11.05 -8.92 -3.62
C GLU A 149 -12.07 -7.91 -4.13
N ALA A 150 -13.24 -7.84 -3.51
CA ALA A 150 -14.27 -6.85 -3.84
C ALA A 150 -13.77 -5.41 -3.62
N ALA A 151 -13.09 -5.15 -2.52
CA ALA A 151 -12.48 -3.85 -2.24
C ALA A 151 -11.42 -3.47 -3.28
N GLY A 152 -10.55 -4.40 -3.65
CA GLY A 152 -9.54 -4.20 -4.68
C GLY A 152 -10.13 -3.89 -6.07
N ARG A 153 -11.19 -4.58 -6.46
CA ARG A 153 -11.90 -4.31 -7.72
C ARG A 153 -12.59 -2.95 -7.71
N LEU A 154 -13.25 -2.61 -6.62
CA LEU A 154 -13.90 -1.30 -6.47
C LEU A 154 -12.87 -0.16 -6.49
N ALA A 155 -11.74 -0.34 -5.83
CA ALA A 155 -10.64 0.63 -5.85
C ALA A 155 -10.05 0.78 -7.26
N LYS A 156 -9.86 -0.32 -8.01
CA LYS A 156 -9.44 -0.29 -9.42
C LYS A 156 -10.41 0.53 -10.26
N ASP A 157 -11.71 0.28 -10.15
CA ASP A 157 -12.74 1.01 -10.90
C ASP A 157 -12.75 2.50 -10.52
N ALA A 158 -12.54 2.80 -9.23
CA ALA A 158 -12.40 4.18 -8.75
C ALA A 158 -11.23 4.92 -9.40
N VAL A 159 -10.09 4.26 -9.56
CA VAL A 159 -8.92 4.84 -10.24
C VAL A 159 -9.17 5.04 -11.73
N LEU A 160 -9.80 4.06 -12.41
CA LEU A 160 -10.20 4.21 -13.82
C LEU A 160 -11.09 5.42 -14.05
N ASP A 161 -12.06 5.62 -13.18
CA ASP A 161 -13.07 6.69 -13.30
C ASP A 161 -12.62 8.01 -12.66
N ALA A 162 -11.44 8.05 -12.01
CA ALA A 162 -10.99 9.17 -11.17
C ALA A 162 -12.06 9.58 -10.13
N SER A 163 -12.72 8.61 -9.50
CA SER A 163 -13.83 8.81 -8.58
C SER A 163 -13.43 8.70 -7.13
N ILE A 164 -13.36 9.83 -6.43
CA ILE A 164 -13.14 9.90 -4.98
C ILE A 164 -14.24 9.14 -4.21
N SER A 165 -15.49 9.28 -4.62
CA SER A 165 -16.61 8.58 -3.98
C SER A 165 -16.47 7.06 -4.04
N LYS A 166 -16.11 6.51 -5.19
CA LYS A 166 -15.86 5.06 -5.32
C LYS A 166 -14.65 4.62 -4.51
N LEU A 167 -13.59 5.42 -4.50
CA LEU A 167 -12.38 5.12 -3.74
C LEU A 167 -12.68 5.11 -2.23
N GLY A 168 -13.44 6.08 -1.73
CA GLY A 168 -13.88 6.11 -0.34
C GLY A 168 -14.70 4.89 0.07
N LYS A 169 -15.57 4.39 -0.84
CA LYS A 169 -16.31 3.13 -0.61
C LYS A 169 -15.38 1.92 -0.53
N ALA A 170 -14.35 1.84 -1.37
CA ALA A 170 -13.35 0.77 -1.33
C ALA A 170 -12.56 0.79 -0.01
N VAL A 171 -12.11 1.96 0.43
CA VAL A 171 -11.42 2.15 1.71
C VAL A 171 -12.33 1.76 2.89
N SER A 172 -13.61 2.15 2.86
CA SER A 172 -14.59 1.77 3.89
C SER A 172 -14.80 0.25 3.94
N LEU A 173 -14.81 -0.43 2.79
CA LEU A 173 -14.93 -1.87 2.72
C LEU A 173 -13.68 -2.56 3.30
N THR A 174 -12.49 -2.07 2.95
CA THR A 174 -11.22 -2.53 3.52
C THR A 174 -11.20 -2.35 5.04
N TYR A 175 -11.64 -1.19 5.54
CA TYR A 175 -11.69 -0.93 6.97
C TYR A 175 -12.67 -1.86 7.71
N LYS A 176 -13.85 -2.12 7.14
CA LYS A 176 -14.80 -3.09 7.70
C LYS A 176 -14.19 -4.49 7.82
N MET A 177 -13.40 -4.90 6.84
CA MET A 177 -12.68 -6.17 6.91
C MET A 177 -11.64 -6.17 8.04
N GLN A 178 -10.86 -5.08 8.20
CA GLN A 178 -9.90 -4.93 9.30
C GLN A 178 -10.58 -4.96 10.66
N LEU A 179 -11.76 -4.36 10.81
CA LEU A 179 -12.54 -4.44 12.06
C LEU A 179 -12.95 -5.88 12.41
N LYS A 180 -13.31 -6.70 11.41
CA LYS A 180 -13.60 -8.12 11.63
C LYS A 180 -12.36 -8.90 12.11
N GLU A 181 -11.17 -8.49 11.73
CA GLU A 181 -9.90 -9.04 12.23
C GLU A 181 -9.51 -8.52 13.63
N GLY A 182 -10.31 -7.65 14.23
CA GLY A 182 -10.01 -7.01 15.53
C GLY A 182 -9.03 -5.84 15.44
N MET A 183 -8.70 -5.37 14.23
CA MET A 183 -7.85 -4.19 14.00
C MET A 183 -8.70 -2.93 14.11
N ARG A 184 -8.46 -2.10 15.14
CA ARG A 184 -9.13 -0.81 15.32
C ARG A 184 -8.12 0.31 15.10
N SER A 185 -8.28 1.08 14.03
CA SER A 185 -7.40 2.20 13.69
C SER A 185 -8.07 3.57 13.84
N LEU A 186 -9.38 3.62 14.05
CA LEU A 186 -10.11 4.86 14.33
C LEU A 186 -10.69 4.82 15.75
N PRO A 187 -10.73 5.96 16.47
CA PRO A 187 -11.46 6.05 17.72
C PRO A 187 -12.91 5.62 17.53
N GLU A 188 -13.49 4.95 18.52
CA GLU A 188 -14.95 4.76 18.53
C GLU A 188 -15.57 6.16 18.53
N ALA A 189 -16.47 6.43 17.59
CA ALA A 189 -17.28 7.61 17.66
C ALA A 189 -18.13 7.45 18.95
N ASP A 190 -17.91 8.34 19.91
CA ASP A 190 -18.79 8.46 21.06
C ASP A 190 -20.21 8.67 20.53
N GLY A 191 -21.10 7.71 20.85
CA GLY A 191 -22.46 7.63 20.32
C GLY A 191 -23.36 8.78 20.76
#